data_d3e9128fa5467d2ab09200ad3ac19f5b
#
_entry.id   d3e9128fa5467d2ab09200ad3ac19f5b
#
_cell.length_a   1.000
_cell.length_b   1.000
_cell.length_c   1.000
_cell.angle_alpha   90.00
_cell.angle_beta   90.00
_cell.angle_gamma   90.00
#
_symmetry.space_group_name_H-M   'P 1'
#
loop_
_entity.id
_entity.type
_entity.pdbx_description
1 polymer ?
#
loop_
_entity_poly.entity_id
_entity_poly.type
_entity_poly.pdbx_seq_one_letter_code
_entity_poly.pdbx_strand_id
1 'polypeptide(L)'
;AGNVVLPMLFRLGEPRGRPDSPLPEFIKRNGISQVEKGEDPPLLTSDVEVPVVEILGLKAAAIGHLNVNPDIDGGIRTEPLVLAHFNEIYPALSLMIAAKSLNLGVADIKVKLGDSVRLGNLKIGTDPAMQMNTFFYKDRDGKPAFQVDSFFDVASGKIPLDKYKDKIVLIGPTAAGIGSIFVTPVSPAMPAV
;
A
#
# COMPACT_ATOMS: atom_id res chain seq x y z
N ALA A 1 9.09 7.93 -16.52
CA ALA A 1 8.09 6.85 -16.41
C ALA A 1 7.03 7.26 -15.39
N GLY A 2 5.92 7.86 -15.81
CA GLY A 2 4.92 8.48 -14.94
C GLY A 2 3.91 7.51 -14.30
N ASN A 3 4.16 6.19 -14.33
CA ASN A 3 3.23 5.14 -13.91
C ASN A 3 3.82 4.10 -12.93
N VAL A 4 4.96 4.39 -12.31
CA VAL A 4 5.54 3.52 -11.29
C VAL A 4 5.13 4.02 -9.92
N VAL A 5 4.48 3.17 -9.12
CA VAL A 5 4.15 3.42 -7.72
C VAL A 5 5.07 2.56 -6.86
N LEU A 6 5.72 3.16 -5.88
CA LEU A 6 6.68 2.48 -5.02
C LEU A 6 6.14 2.26 -3.62
N PRO A 7 6.48 1.12 -3.00
CA PRO A 7 6.13 0.84 -1.61
C PRO A 7 7.12 1.46 -0.64
N MET A 8 6.64 1.71 0.58
CA MET A 8 7.46 1.94 1.77
C MET A 8 6.82 1.26 2.98
N LEU A 9 7.58 1.09 4.04
CA LEU A 9 7.10 0.54 5.30
C LEU A 9 7.39 1.50 6.44
N PHE A 10 6.36 1.77 7.24
CA PHE A 10 6.49 2.46 8.52
C PHE A 10 6.54 1.44 9.67
N ARG A 11 7.20 1.80 10.76
CA ARG A 11 7.11 1.07 12.02
C ARG A 11 5.86 1.50 12.75
N LEU A 12 4.89 0.59 12.90
CA LEU A 12 3.68 0.87 13.66
C LEU A 12 4.00 1.05 15.15
N GLY A 13 3.31 1.98 15.78
CA GLY A 13 3.44 2.30 17.19
C GLY A 13 3.43 3.78 17.48
N GLU A 14 3.29 4.15 18.74
CA GLU A 14 3.29 5.54 19.16
C GLU A 14 4.66 6.20 18.95
N PRO A 15 4.70 7.38 18.35
CA PRO A 15 5.94 8.14 18.21
C PRO A 15 6.48 8.57 19.58
N ARG A 16 7.79 8.39 19.79
CA ARG A 16 8.48 8.84 21.00
C ARG A 16 9.31 10.08 20.65
N GLY A 17 8.83 11.25 21.06
CA GLY A 17 9.51 12.50 20.78
C GLY A 17 9.27 13.05 19.37
N ARG A 18 10.30 13.65 18.78
CA ARG A 18 10.31 14.13 17.38
C ARG A 18 11.04 13.13 16.50
N PRO A 19 10.75 13.08 15.19
CA PRO A 19 11.51 12.23 14.29
C PRO A 19 12.97 12.65 14.29
N ASP A 20 13.89 11.69 14.28
CA ASP A 20 15.33 11.93 14.28
C ASP A 20 15.77 12.73 13.04
N SER A 21 15.09 12.53 11.93
CA SER A 21 15.24 13.32 10.71
C SER A 21 13.90 13.50 10.00
N PRO A 22 13.68 14.66 9.35
CA PRO A 22 12.47 14.86 8.56
C PRO A 22 12.48 13.93 7.34
N LEU A 23 11.29 13.46 6.95
CA LEU A 23 11.15 12.68 5.72
C LEU A 23 11.63 13.48 4.51
N PRO A 24 12.28 12.83 3.53
CA PRO A 24 12.63 13.46 2.26
C PRO A 24 11.41 14.05 1.53
N GLU A 25 11.60 15.13 0.79
CA GLU A 25 10.51 15.82 0.09
C GLU A 25 9.78 14.92 -0.94
N PHE A 26 10.49 13.97 -1.56
CA PHE A 26 9.86 13.01 -2.47
C PHE A 26 8.93 12.02 -1.78
N ILE A 27 9.04 11.85 -0.46
CA ILE A 27 8.06 11.11 0.36
C ILE A 27 6.96 12.04 0.81
N LYS A 28 7.27 13.21 1.37
CA LYS A 28 6.30 14.18 1.89
C LYS A 28 5.25 14.58 0.86
N ARG A 29 5.62 14.73 -0.40
CA ARG A 29 4.66 15.05 -1.48
C ARG A 29 3.54 14.03 -1.66
N ASN A 30 3.65 12.84 -1.05
CA ASN A 30 2.61 11.81 -1.06
C ASN A 30 1.73 11.86 0.20
N GLY A 31 1.95 12.81 1.09
CA GLY A 31 1.08 13.06 2.24
C GLY A 31 -0.28 13.61 1.80
N ILE A 32 -1.34 13.16 2.47
CA ILE A 32 -2.70 13.59 2.21
C ILE A 32 -2.96 14.91 2.95
N SER A 33 -3.34 15.94 2.22
CA SER A 33 -3.63 17.28 2.78
C SER A 33 -5.11 17.50 3.12
N GLN A 34 -6.02 16.77 2.48
CA GLN A 34 -7.45 16.91 2.70
C GLN A 34 -7.92 15.93 3.79
N VAL A 35 -7.73 16.31 5.05
CA VAL A 35 -8.08 15.49 6.22
C VAL A 35 -9.11 16.23 7.06
N GLU A 36 -10.31 15.65 7.15
CA GLU A 36 -11.37 16.07 8.08
C GLU A 36 -11.16 15.36 9.41
N LYS A 37 -11.15 16.10 10.50
CA LYS A 37 -10.97 15.56 11.86
C LYS A 37 -12.12 14.63 12.23
N GLY A 38 -11.80 13.54 12.93
CA GLY A 38 -12.70 12.60 13.55
C GLY A 38 -12.35 12.40 15.03
N GLU A 39 -13.06 11.48 15.69
CA GLU A 39 -12.84 11.18 17.09
C GLU A 39 -11.60 10.30 17.31
N ASP A 40 -11.35 9.39 16.37
CA ASP A 40 -10.26 8.42 16.47
C ASP A 40 -9.14 8.73 15.47
N PRO A 41 -7.87 8.62 15.89
CA PRO A 41 -6.74 8.72 14.97
C PRO A 41 -6.59 7.42 14.17
N PRO A 42 -6.01 7.47 12.97
CA PRO A 42 -5.58 6.26 12.26
C PRO A 42 -4.43 5.59 13.03
N LEU A 43 -4.00 4.41 12.58
CA LEU A 43 -2.83 3.74 13.15
C LEU A 43 -1.63 4.67 13.11
N LEU A 44 -0.98 4.81 14.27
CA LEU A 44 0.18 5.67 14.45
C LEU A 44 1.46 4.95 14.02
N THR A 45 2.44 5.73 13.59
CA THR A 45 3.76 5.21 13.25
C THR A 45 4.85 6.00 13.98
N SER A 46 5.88 5.29 14.41
CA SER A 46 7.00 5.88 15.14
C SER A 46 8.19 6.25 14.25
N ASP A 47 8.38 5.55 13.12
CA ASP A 47 9.54 5.72 12.24
C ASP A 47 9.28 5.11 10.86
N VAL A 48 10.21 5.30 9.91
CA VAL A 48 10.26 4.58 8.64
C VAL A 48 11.11 3.33 8.82
N GLU A 49 10.51 2.16 8.63
CA GLU A 49 11.21 0.88 8.77
C GLU A 49 11.94 0.49 7.49
N VAL A 50 11.26 0.62 6.33
CA VAL A 50 11.87 0.38 5.01
C VAL A 50 11.67 1.61 4.15
N PRO A 51 12.72 2.43 3.98
CA PRO A 51 12.65 3.64 3.17
C PRO A 51 12.68 3.32 1.67
N VAL A 52 12.12 4.21 0.89
CA VAL A 52 12.25 4.16 -0.57
C VAL A 52 13.66 4.58 -0.98
N VAL A 53 14.26 3.83 -1.88
CA VAL A 53 15.55 4.20 -2.50
C VAL A 53 15.39 5.54 -3.24
N GLU A 54 16.18 6.54 -2.88
CA GLU A 54 16.01 7.93 -3.31
C GLU A 54 15.95 8.10 -4.83
N ILE A 55 16.88 7.49 -5.57
CA ILE A 55 16.95 7.61 -7.04
C ILE A 55 15.67 7.10 -7.71
N LEU A 56 15.00 6.11 -7.11
CA LEU A 56 13.72 5.59 -7.59
C LEU A 56 12.58 6.48 -7.11
N GLY A 57 12.60 6.88 -5.85
CA GLY A 57 11.57 7.73 -5.24
C GLY A 57 11.39 9.08 -5.92
N LEU A 58 12.49 9.71 -6.34
CA LEU A 58 12.49 10.96 -7.11
C LEU A 58 11.76 10.84 -8.46
N LYS A 59 11.74 9.64 -9.06
CA LYS A 59 11.14 9.36 -10.38
C LYS A 59 9.79 8.64 -10.28
N ALA A 60 9.38 8.21 -9.09
CA ALA A 60 8.11 7.54 -8.88
C ALA A 60 6.93 8.47 -9.14
N ALA A 61 5.86 7.91 -9.72
CA ALA A 61 4.59 8.60 -9.90
C ALA A 61 3.86 8.81 -8.57
N ALA A 62 4.05 7.88 -7.63
CA ALA A 62 3.53 7.94 -6.27
C ALA A 62 4.28 6.98 -5.35
N ILE A 63 4.12 7.17 -4.04
CA ILE A 63 4.63 6.30 -3.00
C ILE A 63 3.48 6.03 -2.03
N GLY A 64 3.33 4.78 -1.58
CA GLY A 64 2.35 4.38 -0.57
C GLY A 64 2.91 3.34 0.38
N HIS A 65 2.32 3.20 1.57
CA HIS A 65 2.78 2.21 2.53
C HIS A 65 2.24 0.80 2.23
N LEU A 66 2.99 -0.22 2.66
CA LEU A 66 2.63 -1.64 2.62
C LEU A 66 2.33 -2.22 4.00
N ASN A 67 2.06 -1.37 4.97
CA ASN A 67 1.78 -1.84 6.32
C ASN A 67 0.51 -2.67 6.36
N VAL A 68 0.57 -3.75 7.10
CA VAL A 68 -0.56 -4.57 7.50
C VAL A 68 -0.70 -4.49 9.02
N ASN A 69 -1.92 -4.68 9.52
CA ASN A 69 -2.22 -4.75 10.94
C ASN A 69 -2.92 -6.09 11.22
N PRO A 70 -2.17 -7.12 11.64
CA PRO A 70 -2.76 -8.43 11.93
C PRO A 70 -3.76 -8.35 13.09
N ASP A 71 -4.82 -9.14 12.98
CA ASP A 71 -5.74 -9.37 14.09
C ASP A 71 -5.06 -10.10 15.27
N ILE A 72 -5.76 -10.22 16.40
CA ILE A 72 -5.24 -10.89 17.59
C ILE A 72 -4.84 -12.35 17.37
N ASP A 73 -5.39 -13.00 16.34
CA ASP A 73 -5.05 -14.36 15.93
C ASP A 73 -3.92 -14.42 14.89
N GLY A 74 -3.32 -13.27 14.55
CA GLY A 74 -2.27 -13.14 13.54
C GLY A 74 -2.77 -13.12 12.10
N GLY A 75 -4.08 -13.22 11.88
CA GLY A 75 -4.68 -13.22 10.54
C GLY A 75 -4.81 -11.80 9.97
N ILE A 76 -4.61 -11.67 8.68
CA ILE A 76 -4.84 -10.40 7.95
C ILE A 76 -6.25 -10.42 7.37
N ARG A 77 -7.09 -9.49 7.80
CA ARG A 77 -8.48 -9.33 7.31
C ARG A 77 -8.77 -7.93 6.82
N THR A 78 -7.96 -6.98 7.27
CA THR A 78 -8.12 -5.58 6.96
C THR A 78 -6.84 -5.00 6.39
N GLU A 79 -6.98 -3.88 5.69
CA GLU A 79 -5.88 -3.08 5.19
C GLU A 79 -6.02 -1.65 5.72
N PRO A 80 -5.02 -1.10 6.42
CA PRO A 80 -4.99 0.30 6.75
C PRO A 80 -4.88 1.13 5.47
N LEU A 81 -5.91 1.91 5.14
CA LEU A 81 -5.89 2.76 3.94
C LEU A 81 -5.01 3.99 4.12
N VAL A 82 -4.85 4.45 5.36
CA VAL A 82 -3.99 5.55 5.73
C VAL A 82 -3.34 5.30 7.08
N LEU A 83 -2.14 5.86 7.26
CA LEU A 83 -1.39 5.85 8.51
C LEU A 83 -1.04 7.27 8.92
N ALA A 84 -0.96 7.53 10.22
CA ALA A 84 -0.44 8.78 10.75
C ALA A 84 1.06 8.65 11.07
N HIS A 85 1.87 9.49 10.43
CA HIS A 85 3.28 9.67 10.77
C HIS A 85 3.47 11.07 11.32
N PHE A 86 3.55 11.17 12.64
CA PHE A 86 3.50 12.44 13.37
C PHE A 86 2.25 13.26 12.99
N ASN A 87 2.42 14.39 12.34
CA ASN A 87 1.33 15.29 11.94
C ASN A 87 0.87 15.10 10.48
N GLU A 88 1.40 14.11 9.79
CA GLU A 88 1.13 13.85 8.38
C GLU A 88 0.41 12.52 8.20
N ILE A 89 -0.48 12.45 7.21
CA ILE A 89 -1.24 11.24 6.87
C ILE A 89 -0.74 10.70 5.53
N TYR A 90 -0.35 9.42 5.51
CA TYR A 90 0.18 8.75 4.33
C TYR A 90 -0.74 7.65 3.83
N PRO A 91 -0.97 7.57 2.51
CA PRO A 91 -1.85 6.58 1.90
C PRO A 91 -1.20 5.20 1.76
N ALA A 92 -2.02 4.15 1.76
CA ALA A 92 -1.60 2.81 1.37
C ALA A 92 -1.17 2.74 -0.10
N LEU A 93 -0.32 1.76 -0.42
CA LEU A 93 0.11 1.49 -1.80
C LEU A 93 -1.10 1.16 -2.70
N SER A 94 -2.01 0.34 -2.22
CA SER A 94 -3.25 -0.02 -2.92
C SER A 94 -4.11 1.20 -3.25
N LEU A 95 -4.27 2.14 -2.30
CA LEU A 95 -4.99 3.38 -2.51
C LEU A 95 -4.32 4.26 -3.57
N MET A 96 -2.98 4.33 -3.56
CA MET A 96 -2.24 5.10 -4.59
C MET A 96 -2.28 4.43 -5.97
N ILE A 97 -2.26 3.09 -6.04
CA ILE A 97 -2.45 2.35 -7.29
C ILE A 97 -3.86 2.60 -7.83
N ALA A 98 -4.88 2.53 -6.98
CA ALA A 98 -6.27 2.83 -7.36
C ALA A 98 -6.41 4.29 -7.87
N ALA A 99 -5.80 5.25 -7.17
CA ALA A 99 -5.79 6.64 -7.61
C ALA A 99 -5.18 6.78 -9.02
N LYS A 100 -4.01 6.19 -9.23
CA LYS A 100 -3.34 6.24 -10.54
C LYS A 100 -4.12 5.56 -11.66
N SER A 101 -4.80 4.44 -11.37
CA SER A 101 -5.64 3.76 -12.36
C SER A 101 -6.86 4.59 -12.79
N LEU A 102 -7.29 5.52 -11.93
CA LEU A 102 -8.38 6.46 -12.20
C LEU A 102 -7.90 7.83 -12.72
N ASN A 103 -6.60 7.96 -13.03
CA ASN A 103 -5.95 9.24 -13.37
C ASN A 103 -6.07 10.32 -12.28
N LEU A 104 -6.13 9.88 -11.03
CA LEU A 104 -6.15 10.73 -9.84
C LEU A 104 -4.77 10.76 -9.15
N GLY A 105 -4.61 11.66 -8.21
CA GLY A 105 -3.40 11.80 -7.40
C GLY A 105 -3.73 11.90 -5.90
N VAL A 106 -2.70 12.09 -5.08
CA VAL A 106 -2.86 12.26 -3.63
C VAL A 106 -3.75 13.46 -3.27
N ALA A 107 -3.74 14.50 -4.09
CA ALA A 107 -4.59 15.69 -3.91
C ALA A 107 -6.09 15.41 -4.08
N ASP A 108 -6.46 14.31 -4.73
CA ASP A 108 -7.84 13.89 -4.94
C ASP A 108 -8.34 12.94 -3.84
N ILE A 109 -7.46 12.59 -2.90
CA ILE A 109 -7.80 11.75 -1.75
C ILE A 109 -8.28 12.64 -0.61
N LYS A 110 -9.48 12.35 -0.10
CA LYS A 110 -10.05 13.03 1.07
C LYS A 110 -10.27 12.00 2.16
N VAL A 111 -9.79 12.31 3.34
CA VAL A 111 -9.90 11.44 4.52
C VAL A 111 -10.84 12.08 5.52
N LYS A 112 -11.83 11.33 5.99
CA LYS A 112 -12.60 11.64 7.18
C LYS A 112 -12.23 10.63 8.24
N LEU A 113 -11.46 11.07 9.25
CA LEU A 113 -10.94 10.19 10.28
C LEU A 113 -12.07 9.47 11.02
N GLY A 114 -11.90 8.16 11.22
CA GLY A 114 -12.87 7.28 11.87
C GLY A 114 -14.10 6.92 11.03
N ASP A 115 -14.18 7.33 9.74
CA ASP A 115 -15.38 7.09 8.91
C ASP A 115 -15.02 6.53 7.52
N SER A 116 -14.21 7.25 6.75
CA SER A 116 -14.03 6.88 5.35
C SER A 116 -12.86 7.57 4.65
N VAL A 117 -12.44 6.97 3.55
CA VAL A 117 -11.58 7.59 2.54
C VAL A 117 -12.37 7.81 1.26
N ARG A 118 -12.26 9.00 0.68
CA ARG A 118 -12.81 9.30 -0.65
C ARG A 118 -11.69 9.40 -1.67
N LEU A 119 -11.91 8.77 -2.80
CA LEU A 119 -11.04 8.83 -3.96
C LEU A 119 -11.88 9.29 -5.16
N GLY A 120 -11.80 10.57 -5.48
CA GLY A 120 -12.72 11.19 -6.43
C GLY A 120 -14.18 11.02 -5.97
N ASN A 121 -14.99 10.31 -6.77
CA ASN A 121 -16.40 10.03 -6.47
C ASN A 121 -16.61 8.75 -5.65
N LEU A 122 -15.57 7.92 -5.45
CA LEU A 122 -15.66 6.70 -4.66
C LEU A 122 -15.57 7.02 -3.18
N LYS A 123 -16.48 6.46 -2.38
CA LYS A 123 -16.39 6.47 -0.91
C LYS A 123 -16.08 5.06 -0.44
N ILE A 124 -14.98 4.92 0.29
CA ILE A 124 -14.53 3.67 0.91
C ILE A 124 -14.79 3.81 2.42
N GLY A 125 -15.71 3.02 2.96
CA GLY A 125 -15.97 2.96 4.39
C GLY A 125 -14.83 2.25 5.12
N THR A 126 -14.46 2.77 6.29
CA THR A 126 -13.42 2.21 7.14
C THR A 126 -13.91 2.01 8.56
N ASP A 127 -13.18 1.23 9.33
CA ASP A 127 -13.31 1.22 10.77
C ASP A 127 -12.72 2.51 11.41
N PRO A 128 -12.84 2.71 12.75
CA PRO A 128 -12.26 3.88 13.42
C PRO A 128 -10.75 4.02 13.21
N ALA A 129 -10.01 2.93 13.07
CA ALA A 129 -8.57 2.93 12.81
C ALA A 129 -8.20 3.13 11.32
N MET A 130 -9.17 3.52 10.49
CA MET A 130 -9.03 3.75 9.06
C MET A 130 -8.65 2.50 8.26
N GLN A 131 -9.09 1.32 8.72
CA GLN A 131 -8.87 0.06 8.04
C GLN A 131 -10.10 -0.35 7.22
N MET A 132 -9.86 -0.88 6.04
CA MET A 132 -10.88 -1.44 5.14
C MET A 132 -10.85 -2.96 5.20
N ASN A 133 -12.01 -3.62 5.20
CA ASN A 133 -12.06 -5.07 5.01
C ASN A 133 -11.54 -5.45 3.63
N THR A 134 -10.61 -6.40 3.59
CA THR A 134 -9.97 -6.86 2.35
C THR A 134 -10.69 -8.09 1.80
N PHE A 135 -10.93 -8.08 0.51
CA PHE A 135 -11.46 -9.25 -0.20
C PHE A 135 -10.30 -10.09 -0.73
N PHE A 136 -10.19 -11.34 -0.26
CA PHE A 136 -9.14 -12.25 -0.66
C PHE A 136 -9.64 -13.22 -1.74
N TYR A 137 -8.82 -13.42 -2.76
CA TYR A 137 -9.06 -14.40 -3.81
C TYR A 137 -8.37 -15.71 -3.46
N LYS A 138 -9.07 -16.81 -3.65
CA LYS A 138 -8.53 -18.16 -3.44
C LYS A 138 -8.09 -18.77 -4.77
N ASP A 139 -7.01 -19.50 -4.75
CA ASP A 139 -6.60 -20.35 -5.87
C ASP A 139 -7.71 -21.37 -6.21
N ARG A 140 -7.90 -21.59 -7.51
CA ARG A 140 -8.88 -22.53 -8.01
C ARG A 140 -8.19 -23.61 -8.86
N ASP A 141 -8.45 -24.87 -8.54
CA ASP A 141 -7.92 -26.03 -9.28
C ASP A 141 -6.40 -26.00 -9.48
N GLY A 142 -5.67 -25.59 -8.42
CA GLY A 142 -4.20 -25.48 -8.44
C GLY A 142 -3.66 -24.31 -9.28
N LYS A 143 -4.54 -23.40 -9.74
CA LYS A 143 -4.14 -22.19 -10.46
C LYS A 143 -4.25 -20.98 -9.54
N PRO A 144 -3.24 -20.11 -9.53
CA PRO A 144 -3.29 -18.87 -8.77
C PRO A 144 -4.44 -17.97 -9.26
N ALA A 145 -5.02 -17.21 -8.33
CA ALA A 145 -6.13 -16.29 -8.64
C ALA A 145 -5.74 -15.21 -9.66
N PHE A 146 -4.47 -14.84 -9.69
CA PHE A 146 -3.90 -13.90 -10.64
C PHE A 146 -2.79 -14.57 -11.44
N GLN A 147 -2.59 -14.09 -12.67
CA GLN A 147 -1.51 -14.59 -13.51
C GLN A 147 -0.16 -14.15 -12.96
N VAL A 148 0.75 -15.13 -12.79
CA VAL A 148 2.13 -14.89 -12.32
C VAL A 148 3.08 -15.23 -13.45
N ASP A 149 4.00 -14.33 -13.74
CA ASP A 149 5.04 -14.48 -14.75
C ASP A 149 6.42 -14.30 -14.10
N SER A 150 7.41 -15.03 -14.61
CA SER A 150 8.79 -14.86 -14.15
C SER A 150 9.32 -13.48 -14.57
N PHE A 151 9.80 -12.70 -13.61
CA PHE A 151 10.45 -11.42 -13.89
C PHE A 151 11.63 -11.57 -14.86
N PHE A 152 12.41 -12.67 -14.74
CA PHE A 152 13.51 -12.95 -15.65
C PHE A 152 13.03 -13.16 -17.09
N ASP A 153 11.94 -13.91 -17.30
CA ASP A 153 11.39 -14.16 -18.63
C ASP A 153 10.83 -12.88 -19.28
N VAL A 154 10.30 -11.96 -18.47
CA VAL A 154 9.87 -10.66 -18.94
C VAL A 154 11.08 -9.78 -19.29
N ALA A 155 12.07 -9.70 -18.38
CA ALA A 155 13.25 -8.87 -18.57
C ALA A 155 14.13 -9.32 -19.76
N SER A 156 14.17 -10.64 -20.03
CA SER A 156 14.90 -11.22 -21.16
C SER A 156 14.14 -11.14 -22.50
N GLY A 157 12.90 -10.62 -22.49
CA GLY A 157 12.07 -10.49 -23.70
C GLY A 157 11.41 -11.79 -24.15
N LYS A 158 11.50 -12.88 -23.39
CA LYS A 158 10.81 -14.14 -23.66
C LYS A 158 9.29 -13.98 -23.56
N ILE A 159 8.83 -13.12 -22.64
CA ILE A 159 7.42 -12.72 -22.52
C ILE A 159 7.29 -11.31 -23.08
N PRO A 160 6.44 -11.10 -24.11
CA PRO A 160 6.29 -9.80 -24.76
C PRO A 160 5.62 -8.79 -23.82
N LEU A 161 6.12 -7.55 -23.81
CA LEU A 161 5.62 -6.48 -22.92
C LEU A 161 4.17 -6.06 -23.24
N ASP A 162 3.70 -6.26 -24.46
CA ASP A 162 2.32 -5.96 -24.87
C ASP A 162 1.29 -6.71 -24.05
N LYS A 163 1.67 -7.85 -23.45
CA LYS A 163 0.84 -8.61 -22.51
C LYS A 163 0.37 -7.77 -21.31
N TYR A 164 1.16 -6.77 -20.90
CA TYR A 164 0.92 -5.95 -19.72
C TYR A 164 0.32 -4.57 -20.04
N LYS A 165 0.05 -4.31 -21.32
CA LYS A 165 -0.57 -3.06 -21.73
C LYS A 165 -1.93 -2.87 -21.06
N ASP A 166 -2.17 -1.68 -20.54
CA ASP A 166 -3.40 -1.28 -19.84
C ASP A 166 -3.75 -2.15 -18.60
N LYS A 167 -2.73 -2.72 -17.96
CA LYS A 167 -2.89 -3.53 -16.75
C LYS A 167 -2.12 -2.94 -15.57
N ILE A 168 -2.63 -3.20 -14.38
CA ILE A 168 -1.87 -3.03 -13.14
C ILE A 168 -0.97 -4.25 -12.99
N VAL A 169 0.34 -4.02 -12.86
CA VAL A 169 1.35 -5.08 -12.71
C VAL A 169 2.04 -4.89 -11.36
N LEU A 170 2.01 -5.93 -10.54
CA LEU A 170 2.74 -5.99 -9.28
C LEU A 170 4.06 -6.72 -9.51
N ILE A 171 5.16 -6.18 -9.00
CA ILE A 171 6.48 -6.80 -9.05
C ILE A 171 6.94 -7.01 -7.61
N GLY A 172 7.17 -8.27 -7.24
CA GLY A 172 7.60 -8.62 -5.90
C GLY A 172 8.25 -9.99 -5.82
N PRO A 173 8.94 -10.30 -4.71
CA PRO A 173 9.58 -11.59 -4.48
C PRO A 173 8.52 -12.65 -4.15
N THR A 174 8.55 -13.76 -4.87
CA THR A 174 7.69 -14.92 -4.63
C THR A 174 8.47 -16.17 -4.20
N ALA A 175 9.81 -16.11 -4.19
CA ALA A 175 10.65 -17.23 -3.81
C ALA A 175 10.52 -17.54 -2.31
N ALA A 176 10.49 -18.83 -1.98
CA ALA A 176 10.47 -19.29 -0.59
C ALA A 176 11.67 -18.72 0.20
N GLY A 177 11.41 -18.18 1.39
CA GLY A 177 12.41 -17.59 2.27
C GLY A 177 12.80 -16.13 1.96
N ILE A 178 12.29 -15.54 0.89
CA ILE A 178 12.51 -14.12 0.57
C ILE A 178 11.23 -13.30 0.73
N GLY A 179 10.08 -13.86 0.32
CA GLY A 179 8.78 -13.21 0.44
C GLY A 179 8.15 -13.39 1.83
N SER A 180 7.40 -12.41 2.27
CA SER A 180 6.53 -12.55 3.46
C SER A 180 5.34 -13.45 3.14
N ILE A 181 4.90 -14.21 4.15
CA ILE A 181 3.72 -15.07 4.07
C ILE A 181 2.77 -14.65 5.18
N PHE A 182 1.49 -14.53 4.85
CA PHE A 182 0.45 -14.11 5.77
C PHE A 182 -0.64 -15.17 5.92
N VAL A 183 -1.19 -15.26 7.12
CA VAL A 183 -2.43 -15.98 7.37
C VAL A 183 -3.60 -15.09 6.94
N THR A 184 -4.49 -15.63 6.12
CA THR A 184 -5.67 -14.90 5.61
C THR A 184 -6.92 -15.77 5.73
N PRO A 185 -8.13 -15.23 5.59
CA PRO A 185 -9.37 -16.02 5.64
C PRO A 185 -9.46 -17.16 4.61
N VAL A 186 -8.67 -17.12 3.56
CA VAL A 186 -8.72 -18.11 2.46
C VAL A 186 -7.48 -18.98 2.37
N SER A 187 -6.40 -18.64 3.07
CA SER A 187 -5.13 -19.39 3.05
C SER A 187 -4.35 -19.20 4.35
N PRO A 188 -3.80 -20.29 4.94
CA PRO A 188 -2.89 -20.18 6.07
C PRO A 188 -1.48 -19.70 5.67
N ALA A 189 -1.18 -19.60 4.39
CA ALA A 189 0.13 -19.26 3.87
C ALA A 189 0.02 -18.52 2.52
N MET A 190 -0.58 -17.33 2.55
CA MET A 190 -0.73 -16.50 1.36
C MET A 190 0.55 -15.67 1.16
N PRO A 191 1.17 -15.70 -0.03
CA PRO A 191 2.27 -14.80 -0.35
C PRO A 191 1.83 -13.33 -0.30
N ALA A 192 2.76 -12.42 0.03
CA ALA A 192 2.49 -11.00 0.12
C ALA A 192 2.29 -10.31 -1.25
N VAL A 193 2.61 -11.01 -2.35
CA VAL A 193 2.49 -10.52 -3.74
C VAL A 193 1.72 -11.52 -4.58
#